data_dfc3d75bebab63e86246ebf643e0ebbb
#
_entry.id   dfc3d75bebab63e86246ebf643e0ebbb
#
_cell.length_a   1.000
_cell.length_b   1.000
_cell.length_c   1.000
_cell.angle_alpha   90.00
_cell.angle_beta   90.00
_cell.angle_gamma   90.00
#
_symmetry.space_group_name_H-M   'P 1'
#
loop_
_entity.id
_entity.type
_entity.pdbx_description
1 polymer ?
#
loop_
_entity_poly.entity_id
_entity_poly.type
_entity_poly.pdbx_seq_one_letter_code
_entity_poly.pdbx_strand_id
1 'polypeptide(L)'
;MARYNFKETEAKWQKAWTDQRVFAAAADPARPKYYVLEMFPYPSGRIHMGHVRNYTLGDVVARHRRALGFNVLHPMGWDAFGLPAENAARDSKIHPATWTYDNIANMRAELKRMGLSLDWEREIATCHPGYYGHQQRLFLEFLAAGLVYRKEAFVNWDPVDQTVLANEQVIDGRGWRSGALVEKKLLSQWFLSITKYAPQLLAALDDLDRWP
;
A
#
# COMPACT_ATOMS: atom_id res chain seq x y z
N MET A 1 -21.88 -25.86 33.46
CA MET A 1 -20.63 -25.26 32.97
C MET A 1 -20.93 -23.99 32.21
N ALA A 2 -20.29 -22.87 32.52
CA ALA A 2 -20.47 -21.65 31.78
C ALA A 2 -19.97 -21.88 30.33
N ARG A 3 -20.81 -21.57 29.32
CA ARG A 3 -20.44 -21.67 27.92
C ARG A 3 -19.40 -20.59 27.62
N TYR A 4 -18.31 -20.96 26.93
CA TYR A 4 -17.29 -19.98 26.48
C TYR A 4 -17.92 -18.83 25.70
N ASN A 5 -17.74 -17.59 26.20
CA ASN A 5 -18.25 -16.39 25.54
C ASN A 5 -17.11 -15.74 24.74
N PHE A 6 -17.03 -16.10 23.46
CA PHE A 6 -15.97 -15.60 22.57
C PHE A 6 -16.00 -14.07 22.43
N LYS A 7 -17.18 -13.45 22.38
CA LYS A 7 -17.31 -11.99 22.18
C LYS A 7 -16.66 -11.19 23.32
N GLU A 8 -16.91 -11.59 24.57
CA GLU A 8 -16.30 -10.96 25.74
C GLU A 8 -14.80 -11.27 25.84
N THR A 9 -14.44 -12.51 25.56
CA THR A 9 -13.05 -12.97 25.63
C THR A 9 -12.16 -12.29 24.60
N GLU A 10 -12.63 -12.20 23.35
CA GLU A 10 -11.90 -11.51 22.27
C GLU A 10 -11.70 -10.03 22.58
N ALA A 11 -12.74 -9.32 22.98
CA ALA A 11 -12.66 -7.91 23.34
C ALA A 11 -11.69 -7.68 24.52
N LYS A 12 -11.74 -8.54 25.55
CA LYS A 12 -10.83 -8.50 26.71
C LYS A 12 -9.37 -8.62 26.27
N TRP A 13 -9.06 -9.62 25.46
CA TRP A 13 -7.68 -9.89 25.06
C TRP A 13 -7.14 -8.86 24.06
N GLN A 14 -7.94 -8.42 23.11
CA GLN A 14 -7.54 -7.35 22.19
C GLN A 14 -7.21 -6.06 22.94
N LYS A 15 -8.02 -5.72 23.96
CA LYS A 15 -7.71 -4.58 24.84
C LYS A 15 -6.40 -4.81 25.61
N ALA A 16 -6.21 -5.98 26.22
CA ALA A 16 -4.99 -6.28 26.97
C ALA A 16 -3.74 -6.22 26.10
N TRP A 17 -3.78 -6.71 24.86
CA TRP A 17 -2.66 -6.64 23.90
C TRP A 17 -2.34 -5.19 23.52
N THR A 18 -3.35 -4.36 23.35
CA THR A 18 -3.16 -2.93 23.04
C THR A 18 -2.54 -2.19 24.24
N ASP A 19 -3.11 -2.36 25.43
CA ASP A 19 -2.64 -1.69 26.66
C ASP A 19 -1.19 -2.06 27.00
N GLN A 20 -0.81 -3.32 26.79
CA GLN A 20 0.52 -3.85 27.05
C GLN A 20 1.48 -3.73 25.86
N ARG A 21 1.03 -3.19 24.71
CA ARG A 21 1.82 -3.04 23.49
C ARG A 21 2.52 -4.34 23.04
N VAL A 22 1.83 -5.48 23.17
CA VAL A 22 2.42 -6.83 23.01
C VAL A 22 3.04 -7.03 21.63
N PHE A 23 2.53 -6.37 20.60
CA PHE A 23 2.97 -6.53 19.22
C PHE A 23 3.87 -5.40 18.71
N ALA A 24 4.16 -4.39 19.55
CA ALA A 24 5.05 -3.30 19.19
C ALA A 24 6.49 -3.80 19.06
N ALA A 25 7.14 -3.49 17.95
CA ALA A 25 8.54 -3.82 17.70
C ALA A 25 9.44 -2.69 18.16
N ALA A 26 10.38 -3.00 19.06
CA ALA A 26 11.43 -2.10 19.48
C ALA A 26 12.78 -2.49 18.85
N ALA A 27 13.70 -1.53 18.70
CA ALA A 27 15.06 -1.85 18.32
C ALA A 27 15.72 -2.64 19.46
N ASP A 28 15.99 -3.91 19.23
CA ASP A 28 16.62 -4.81 20.20
C ASP A 28 17.68 -5.66 19.49
N PRO A 29 18.98 -5.32 19.67
CA PRO A 29 20.07 -6.06 19.04
C PRO A 29 20.30 -7.46 19.64
N ALA A 30 19.76 -7.75 20.83
CA ALA A 30 19.95 -9.03 21.50
C ALA A 30 19.06 -10.14 20.92
N ARG A 31 18.01 -9.80 20.18
CA ARG A 31 17.10 -10.77 19.56
C ARG A 31 17.24 -10.79 18.05
N PRO A 32 17.16 -11.96 17.41
CA PRO A 32 17.19 -12.06 15.95
C PRO A 32 15.97 -11.35 15.37
N LYS A 33 16.20 -10.57 14.31
CA LYS A 33 15.15 -9.79 13.63
C LYS A 33 14.34 -10.67 12.70
N TYR A 34 13.06 -10.41 12.62
CA TYR A 34 12.18 -10.98 11.61
C TYR A 34 11.19 -9.95 11.11
N TYR A 35 11.08 -9.80 9.79
CA TYR A 35 10.16 -8.88 9.16
C TYR A 35 9.06 -9.65 8.44
N VAL A 36 7.82 -9.40 8.81
CA VAL A 36 6.63 -9.93 8.14
C VAL A 36 5.96 -8.79 7.40
N LEU A 37 5.84 -8.92 6.11
CA LEU A 37 5.21 -7.93 5.25
C LEU A 37 4.20 -8.62 4.35
N GLU A 38 2.97 -8.14 4.40
CA GLU A 38 1.93 -8.40 3.41
C GLU A 38 1.72 -7.17 2.54
N MET A 39 1.10 -7.37 1.38
CA MET A 39 0.69 -6.27 0.53
C MET A 39 -0.31 -5.38 1.25
N PHE A 40 -0.03 -4.09 1.32
CA PHE A 40 -0.91 -3.11 1.93
C PHE A 40 -2.21 -2.96 1.11
N PRO A 41 -3.38 -2.85 1.76
CA PRO A 41 -4.63 -2.71 1.06
C PRO A 41 -4.82 -1.30 0.53
N TYR A 42 -5.59 -1.18 -0.56
CA TYR A 42 -6.16 0.10 -0.96
C TYR A 42 -7.34 0.44 -0.04
N PRO A 43 -7.41 1.64 0.56
CA PRO A 43 -8.53 2.03 1.40
C PRO A 43 -9.72 2.50 0.55
N SER A 44 -10.29 1.59 -0.25
CA SER A 44 -11.37 1.85 -1.21
C SER A 44 -12.72 1.29 -0.79
N GLY A 45 -12.87 0.88 0.47
CA GLY A 45 -14.11 0.32 0.99
C GLY A 45 -13.92 -0.49 2.27
N ARG A 46 -14.46 -1.71 2.28
CA ARG A 46 -14.36 -2.65 3.40
C ARG A 46 -13.37 -3.76 3.11
N ILE A 47 -12.89 -4.43 4.17
CA ILE A 47 -12.13 -5.66 3.99
C ILE A 47 -13.03 -6.76 3.40
N HIS A 48 -12.42 -7.67 2.67
CA HIS A 48 -13.07 -8.84 2.08
C HIS A 48 -12.25 -10.10 2.36
N MET A 49 -12.76 -11.27 1.97
CA MET A 49 -12.10 -12.55 2.26
C MET A 49 -10.65 -12.65 1.73
N GLY A 50 -10.32 -11.94 0.66
CA GLY A 50 -8.93 -11.84 0.18
C GLY A 50 -8.01 -11.20 1.22
N HIS A 51 -8.43 -10.10 1.84
CA HIS A 51 -7.70 -9.47 2.94
C HIS A 51 -7.59 -10.40 4.16
N VAL A 52 -8.70 -11.05 4.54
CA VAL A 52 -8.70 -12.01 5.65
C VAL A 52 -7.67 -13.11 5.43
N ARG A 53 -7.66 -13.72 4.24
CA ARG A 53 -6.69 -14.77 3.89
C ARG A 53 -5.26 -14.25 3.96
N ASN A 54 -4.97 -13.13 3.30
CA ASN A 54 -3.62 -12.58 3.21
C ASN A 54 -3.05 -12.28 4.60
N TYR A 55 -3.78 -11.51 5.40
CA TYR A 55 -3.28 -11.07 6.71
C TYR A 55 -3.29 -12.17 7.77
N THR A 56 -4.17 -13.16 7.65
CA THR A 56 -4.13 -14.34 8.54
C THR A 56 -2.88 -15.18 8.29
N LEU A 57 -2.46 -15.35 7.04
CA LEU A 57 -1.22 -16.08 6.72
C LEU A 57 0.01 -15.40 7.33
N GLY A 58 0.14 -14.10 7.15
CA GLY A 58 1.23 -13.33 7.77
C GLY A 58 1.15 -13.33 9.30
N ASP A 59 -0.04 -13.23 9.88
CA ASP A 59 -0.24 -13.27 11.34
C ASP A 59 0.21 -14.60 11.96
N VAL A 60 -0.05 -15.72 11.29
CA VAL A 60 0.44 -17.04 11.73
C VAL A 60 1.97 -17.05 11.76
N VAL A 61 2.63 -16.56 10.71
CA VAL A 61 4.10 -16.46 10.65
C VAL A 61 4.62 -15.54 11.75
N ALA A 62 4.02 -14.36 11.91
CA ALA A 62 4.44 -13.39 12.92
C ALA A 62 4.35 -13.96 14.34
N ARG A 63 3.24 -14.59 14.68
CA ARG A 63 3.05 -15.22 16.00
C ARG A 63 4.00 -16.38 16.23
N HIS A 64 4.19 -17.23 15.25
CA HIS A 64 5.14 -18.34 15.32
C HIS A 64 6.56 -17.83 15.56
N ARG A 65 7.02 -16.81 14.83
CA ARG A 65 8.35 -16.24 15.03
C ARG A 65 8.52 -15.56 16.37
N ARG A 66 7.50 -14.86 16.88
CA ARG A 66 7.53 -14.31 18.25
C ARG A 66 7.65 -15.41 19.29
N ALA A 67 6.91 -16.50 19.13
CA ALA A 67 6.99 -17.65 20.04
C ALA A 67 8.39 -18.31 20.05
N LEU A 68 9.13 -18.21 18.96
CA LEU A 68 10.54 -18.65 18.85
C LEU A 68 11.56 -17.61 19.37
N GLY A 69 11.11 -16.49 19.96
CA GLY A 69 11.99 -15.48 20.55
C GLY A 69 12.49 -14.40 19.58
N PHE A 70 12.03 -14.37 18.33
CA PHE A 70 12.41 -13.33 17.39
C PHE A 70 11.82 -11.97 17.77
N ASN A 71 12.54 -10.90 17.44
CA ASN A 71 12.03 -9.54 17.41
C ASN A 71 11.31 -9.31 16.08
N VAL A 72 9.97 -9.39 16.10
CA VAL A 72 9.17 -9.39 14.87
C VAL A 72 8.60 -8.01 14.59
N LEU A 73 8.96 -7.43 13.46
CA LEU A 73 8.28 -6.27 12.87
C LEU A 73 7.18 -6.77 11.93
N HIS A 74 5.92 -6.50 12.28
CA HIS A 74 4.74 -6.85 11.49
C HIS A 74 3.85 -5.60 11.35
N PRO A 75 4.20 -4.67 10.45
CA PRO A 75 3.50 -3.40 10.30
C PRO A 75 2.23 -3.52 9.45
N MET A 76 1.37 -2.51 9.54
CA MET A 76 0.27 -2.27 8.61
C MET A 76 0.49 -0.95 7.90
N GLY A 77 0.05 -0.88 6.64
CA GLY A 77 0.03 0.33 5.86
C GLY A 77 -1.17 0.40 4.92
N TRP A 78 -1.35 1.57 4.31
CA TRP A 78 -2.44 1.85 3.38
C TRP A 78 -1.84 2.38 2.09
N ASP A 79 -2.06 1.67 0.99
CA ASP A 79 -1.74 2.17 -0.34
C ASP A 79 -2.85 3.13 -0.78
N ALA A 80 -2.67 4.40 -0.43
CA ALA A 80 -3.76 5.37 -0.34
C ALA A 80 -3.69 6.48 -1.38
N PHE A 81 -2.76 6.42 -2.32
CA PHE A 81 -2.69 7.34 -3.45
C PHE A 81 -3.30 6.73 -4.72
N GLY A 82 -3.77 7.60 -5.59
CA GLY A 82 -4.08 7.28 -6.97
C GLY A 82 -5.55 7.40 -7.35
N LEU A 83 -5.80 7.20 -8.64
CA LEU A 83 -7.11 7.35 -9.28
C LEU A 83 -8.26 6.57 -8.65
N PRO A 84 -8.08 5.34 -8.11
CA PRO A 84 -9.21 4.63 -7.50
C PRO A 84 -9.87 5.39 -6.34
N ALA A 85 -9.08 5.98 -5.44
CA ALA A 85 -9.60 6.77 -4.33
C ALA A 85 -10.19 8.09 -4.81
N GLU A 86 -9.51 8.79 -5.74
CA GLU A 86 -9.97 10.06 -6.32
C GLU A 86 -11.29 9.88 -7.08
N ASN A 87 -11.40 8.82 -7.85
CA ASN A 87 -12.59 8.51 -8.61
C ASN A 87 -13.78 8.18 -7.70
N ALA A 88 -13.57 7.34 -6.68
CA ALA A 88 -14.60 7.01 -5.72
C ALA A 88 -15.08 8.25 -4.94
N ALA A 89 -14.16 9.13 -4.58
CA ALA A 89 -14.47 10.39 -3.91
C ALA A 89 -15.29 11.34 -4.82
N ARG A 90 -14.91 11.45 -6.10
CA ARG A 90 -15.63 12.23 -7.09
C ARG A 90 -17.06 11.71 -7.30
N ASP A 91 -17.20 10.39 -7.49
CA ASP A 91 -18.50 9.75 -7.70
C ASP A 91 -19.43 9.91 -6.48
N SER A 92 -18.83 9.91 -5.28
CA SER A 92 -19.53 10.15 -4.01
C SER A 92 -19.69 11.63 -3.67
N LYS A 93 -19.11 12.55 -4.47
CA LYS A 93 -19.11 14.01 -4.22
C LYS A 93 -18.49 14.40 -2.87
N ILE A 94 -17.45 13.69 -2.45
CA ILE A 94 -16.72 13.90 -1.19
C ILE A 94 -15.27 14.27 -1.53
N HIS A 95 -14.61 15.02 -0.66
CA HIS A 95 -13.20 15.32 -0.82
C HIS A 95 -12.34 14.02 -0.73
N PRO A 96 -11.38 13.79 -1.63
CA PRO A 96 -10.57 12.55 -1.64
C PRO A 96 -9.91 12.22 -0.29
N ALA A 97 -9.39 13.23 0.42
CA ALA A 97 -8.78 13.00 1.72
C ALA A 97 -9.80 12.47 2.74
N THR A 98 -11.00 13.06 2.80
CA THR A 98 -12.08 12.61 3.70
C THR A 98 -12.45 11.17 3.38
N TRP A 99 -12.72 10.85 2.11
CA TRP A 99 -13.02 9.50 1.66
C TRP A 99 -11.94 8.50 2.10
N THR A 100 -10.68 8.82 1.82
CA THR A 100 -9.55 7.93 2.08
C THR A 100 -9.36 7.68 3.58
N TYR A 101 -9.34 8.72 4.41
CA TYR A 101 -9.13 8.56 5.85
C TYR A 101 -10.32 7.89 6.55
N ASP A 102 -11.56 8.11 6.11
CA ASP A 102 -12.74 7.41 6.62
C ASP A 102 -12.65 5.91 6.31
N ASN A 103 -12.27 5.54 5.09
CA ASN A 103 -12.06 4.14 4.73
C ASN A 103 -10.91 3.49 5.53
N ILE A 104 -9.79 4.19 5.72
CA ILE A 104 -8.70 3.72 6.59
C ILE A 104 -9.22 3.46 8.00
N ALA A 105 -9.98 4.39 8.57
CA ALA A 105 -10.54 4.23 9.92
C ALA A 105 -11.46 3.00 10.01
N ASN A 106 -12.33 2.80 9.03
CA ASN A 106 -13.24 1.65 8.97
C ASN A 106 -12.49 0.34 8.83
N MET A 107 -11.59 0.22 7.84
CA MET A 107 -10.81 -1.00 7.61
C MET A 107 -9.89 -1.32 8.79
N ARG A 108 -9.29 -0.31 9.42
CA ARG A 108 -8.51 -0.48 10.65
C ARG A 108 -9.34 -1.09 11.77
N ALA A 109 -10.56 -0.60 11.96
CA ALA A 109 -11.47 -1.15 12.97
C ALA A 109 -11.84 -2.61 12.67
N GLU A 110 -12.10 -2.94 11.41
CA GLU A 110 -12.40 -4.31 10.97
C GLU A 110 -11.21 -5.25 11.18
N LEU A 111 -9.99 -4.83 10.79
CA LEU A 111 -8.76 -5.62 10.98
C LEU A 111 -8.41 -5.81 12.47
N LYS A 112 -8.61 -4.79 13.31
CA LYS A 112 -8.43 -4.91 14.76
C LYS A 112 -9.37 -5.94 15.37
N ARG A 113 -10.61 -6.02 14.90
CA ARG A 113 -11.57 -7.04 15.36
C ARG A 113 -11.15 -8.48 15.02
N MET A 114 -10.34 -8.69 13.98
CA MET A 114 -9.75 -9.99 13.68
C MET A 114 -8.69 -10.42 14.70
N GLY A 115 -8.20 -9.50 15.54
CA GLY A 115 -7.20 -9.79 16.55
C GLY A 115 -5.81 -10.08 16.00
N LEU A 116 -5.47 -9.55 14.84
CA LEU A 116 -4.16 -9.73 14.19
C LEU A 116 -3.04 -9.11 15.02
N SER A 117 -1.88 -9.73 15.02
CA SER A 117 -0.68 -9.30 15.76
C SER A 117 0.12 -8.23 15.03
N LEU A 118 -0.57 -7.20 14.52
CA LEU A 118 0.02 -6.08 13.81
C LEU A 118 0.56 -5.02 14.77
N ASP A 119 1.69 -4.42 14.40
CA ASP A 119 2.24 -3.26 15.09
C ASP A 119 1.58 -1.97 14.58
N TRP A 120 0.49 -1.59 15.21
CA TRP A 120 -0.29 -0.40 14.86
C TRP A 120 0.42 0.93 15.15
N GLU A 121 1.51 0.92 15.93
CA GLU A 121 2.31 2.12 16.16
C GLU A 121 3.20 2.46 14.95
N ARG A 122 3.41 1.49 14.07
CA ARG A 122 4.14 1.64 12.82
C ARG A 122 3.24 1.67 11.60
N GLU A 123 1.96 2.01 11.81
CA GLU A 123 1.00 2.21 10.73
C GLU A 123 1.40 3.39 9.87
N ILE A 124 1.34 3.22 8.55
CA ILE A 124 1.61 4.27 7.56
C ILE A 124 0.46 4.39 6.56
N ALA A 125 0.33 5.56 5.94
CA ALA A 125 -0.51 5.78 4.76
C ALA A 125 0.33 6.50 3.70
N THR A 126 0.38 5.99 2.49
CA THR A 126 1.21 6.54 1.41
C THR A 126 0.79 7.96 1.01
N CYS A 127 -0.47 8.33 1.24
CA CYS A 127 -1.00 9.68 1.02
C CYS A 127 -0.67 10.68 2.14
N HIS A 128 -0.10 10.22 3.25
CA HIS A 128 0.21 11.11 4.36
C HIS A 128 1.47 11.94 4.07
N PRO A 129 1.49 13.26 4.36
CA PRO A 129 2.66 14.12 4.11
C PRO A 129 3.96 13.60 4.71
N GLY A 130 3.90 13.02 5.91
CA GLY A 130 5.06 12.42 6.57
C GLY A 130 5.65 11.21 5.81
N TYR A 131 4.87 10.56 4.95
CA TYR A 131 5.33 9.48 4.09
C TYR A 131 5.84 10.00 2.75
N TYR A 132 5.02 10.70 1.97
CA TYR A 132 5.40 11.11 0.62
C TYR A 132 6.50 12.18 0.58
N GLY A 133 6.75 12.88 1.68
CA GLY A 133 7.90 13.78 1.80
C GLY A 133 9.24 13.05 1.59
N HIS A 134 9.37 11.82 2.06
CA HIS A 134 10.54 10.96 1.79
C HIS A 134 10.61 10.56 0.31
N GLN A 135 9.47 10.26 -0.30
CA GLN A 135 9.38 9.94 -1.73
C GLN A 135 9.77 11.13 -2.60
N GLN A 136 9.33 12.35 -2.25
CA GLN A 136 9.72 13.58 -2.92
C GLN A 136 11.24 13.83 -2.82
N ARG A 137 11.82 13.57 -1.66
CA ARG A 137 13.28 13.67 -1.48
C ARG A 137 14.02 12.68 -2.38
N LEU A 138 13.58 11.44 -2.45
CA LEU A 138 14.16 10.42 -3.33
C LEU A 138 14.07 10.85 -4.80
N PHE A 139 12.94 11.45 -5.22
CA PHE A 139 12.80 12.01 -6.57
C PHE A 139 13.86 13.09 -6.86
N LEU A 140 14.12 13.99 -5.91
CA LEU A 140 15.16 15.02 -6.06
C LEU A 140 16.57 14.43 -6.14
N GLU A 141 16.83 13.36 -5.40
CA GLU A 141 18.11 12.62 -5.50
C GLU A 141 18.28 11.97 -6.87
N PHE A 142 17.21 11.38 -7.44
CA PHE A 142 17.21 10.84 -8.81
C PHE A 142 17.40 11.94 -9.86
N LEU A 143 16.80 13.11 -9.67
CA LEU A 143 16.99 14.26 -10.55
C LEU A 143 18.45 14.73 -10.52
N ALA A 144 19.04 14.87 -9.35
CA ALA A 144 20.44 15.22 -9.18
C ALA A 144 21.41 14.20 -9.80
N ALA A 145 21.04 12.92 -9.77
CA ALA A 145 21.81 11.83 -10.40
C ALA A 145 21.61 11.73 -11.92
N GLY A 146 20.80 12.59 -12.54
CA GLY A 146 20.52 12.56 -13.98
C GLY A 146 19.68 11.36 -14.43
N LEU A 147 18.94 10.75 -13.50
CA LEU A 147 18.05 9.64 -13.78
C LEU A 147 16.63 10.08 -14.13
N VAL A 148 16.30 11.33 -13.82
CA VAL A 148 15.01 11.95 -14.12
C VAL A 148 15.24 13.16 -15.01
N TYR A 149 14.39 13.30 -16.03
CA TYR A 149 14.43 14.44 -16.95
C TYR A 149 13.02 14.85 -17.35
N ARG A 150 12.89 16.05 -17.88
CA ARG A 150 11.60 16.59 -18.32
C ARG A 150 11.62 16.83 -19.82
N LYS A 151 10.58 16.40 -20.51
CA LYS A 151 10.38 16.68 -21.95
C LYS A 151 8.90 16.75 -22.28
N GLU A 152 8.60 17.35 -23.41
CA GLU A 152 7.28 17.27 -24.02
C GLU A 152 7.07 15.91 -24.70
N ALA A 153 5.92 15.30 -24.47
CA ALA A 153 5.53 14.05 -25.10
C ALA A 153 4.01 14.01 -25.31
N PHE A 154 3.60 13.31 -26.35
CA PHE A 154 2.19 13.01 -26.55
C PHE A 154 1.72 11.98 -25.50
N VAL A 155 0.62 12.31 -24.85
CA VAL A 155 -0.06 11.46 -23.89
C VAL A 155 -1.47 11.13 -24.37
N ASN A 156 -2.03 10.06 -23.87
CA ASN A 156 -3.44 9.75 -24.06
C ASN A 156 -4.24 10.59 -23.05
N TRP A 157 -5.04 11.51 -23.54
CA TRP A 157 -5.86 12.39 -22.71
C TRP A 157 -7.32 11.99 -22.78
N ASP A 158 -7.93 11.78 -21.63
CA ASP A 158 -9.38 11.58 -21.49
C ASP A 158 -10.05 12.94 -21.22
N PRO A 159 -10.86 13.46 -22.14
CA PRO A 159 -11.46 14.79 -21.98
C PRO A 159 -12.62 14.80 -20.96
N VAL A 160 -13.22 13.64 -20.63
CA VAL A 160 -14.30 13.52 -19.66
C VAL A 160 -13.74 13.40 -18.26
N ASP A 161 -12.78 12.49 -18.06
CA ASP A 161 -12.11 12.30 -16.77
C ASP A 161 -11.02 13.35 -16.51
N GLN A 162 -10.68 14.17 -17.52
CA GLN A 162 -9.62 15.19 -17.48
C GLN A 162 -8.30 14.68 -16.91
N THR A 163 -7.88 13.51 -17.39
CA THR A 163 -6.69 12.83 -16.91
C THR A 163 -5.88 12.20 -18.04
N VAL A 164 -4.61 11.94 -17.76
CA VAL A 164 -3.73 11.17 -18.64
C VAL A 164 -3.96 9.68 -18.40
N LEU A 165 -4.11 8.92 -19.49
CA LEU A 165 -4.27 7.47 -19.45
C LEU A 165 -3.00 6.76 -19.89
N ALA A 166 -2.61 5.70 -19.18
CA ALA A 166 -1.63 4.74 -19.66
C ALA A 166 -2.16 3.99 -20.88
N ASN A 167 -1.27 3.39 -21.68
CA ASN A 167 -1.68 2.68 -22.91
C ASN A 167 -2.67 1.55 -22.61
N GLU A 168 -2.50 0.85 -21.49
CA GLU A 168 -3.34 -0.25 -21.03
C GLU A 168 -4.75 0.21 -20.63
N GLN A 169 -4.92 1.50 -20.41
CA GLN A 169 -6.19 2.13 -20.03
C GLN A 169 -6.96 2.67 -21.27
N VAL A 170 -6.43 2.45 -22.46
CA VAL A 170 -7.07 2.82 -23.73
C VAL A 170 -7.50 1.55 -24.44
N ILE A 171 -8.82 1.34 -24.55
CA ILE A 171 -9.42 0.19 -25.22
C ILE A 171 -10.18 0.70 -26.46
N ASP A 172 -9.83 0.21 -27.63
CA ASP A 172 -10.42 0.61 -28.91
C ASP A 172 -10.45 2.15 -29.12
N GLY A 173 -9.38 2.84 -28.70
CA GLY A 173 -9.28 4.29 -28.81
C GLY A 173 -10.10 5.07 -27.79
N ARG A 174 -10.67 4.39 -26.80
CA ARG A 174 -11.50 4.99 -25.76
C ARG A 174 -10.92 4.78 -24.37
N GLY A 175 -11.18 5.72 -23.47
CA GLY A 175 -10.84 5.57 -22.06
C GLY A 175 -11.62 4.40 -21.45
N TRP A 176 -10.90 3.50 -20.80
CA TRP A 176 -11.44 2.26 -20.22
C TRP A 176 -12.59 2.47 -19.23
N ARG A 177 -12.63 3.65 -18.62
CA ARG A 177 -13.64 4.03 -17.62
C ARG A 177 -14.73 4.95 -18.18
N SER A 178 -14.34 6.06 -18.78
CA SER A 178 -15.28 7.08 -19.30
C SER A 178 -16.00 6.65 -20.56
N GLY A 179 -15.39 5.75 -21.36
CA GLY A 179 -15.82 5.42 -22.72
C GLY A 179 -15.61 6.56 -23.73
N ALA A 180 -15.04 7.70 -23.31
CA ALA A 180 -14.77 8.83 -24.19
C ALA A 180 -13.67 8.51 -25.19
N LEU A 181 -13.72 9.09 -26.38
CA LEU A 181 -12.62 9.05 -27.34
C LEU A 181 -11.40 9.72 -26.72
N VAL A 182 -10.28 9.03 -26.75
CA VAL A 182 -9.01 9.52 -26.22
C VAL A 182 -8.37 10.49 -27.21
N GLU A 183 -7.91 11.62 -26.72
CA GLU A 183 -7.19 12.62 -27.50
C GLU A 183 -5.68 12.49 -27.30
N LYS A 184 -4.90 12.79 -28.35
CA LYS A 184 -3.45 12.95 -28.20
C LYS A 184 -3.13 14.38 -27.81
N LYS A 185 -2.60 14.56 -26.60
CA LYS A 185 -2.25 15.88 -26.06
C LYS A 185 -0.76 15.96 -25.79
N LEU A 186 -0.13 17.04 -26.26
CA LEU A 186 1.28 17.30 -25.98
C LEU A 186 1.41 17.95 -24.62
N LEU A 187 2.06 17.27 -23.68
CA LEU A 187 2.27 17.76 -22.32
C LEU A 187 3.73 17.61 -21.91
N SER A 188 4.20 18.57 -21.13
CA SER A 188 5.50 18.47 -20.46
C SER A 188 5.42 17.50 -19.30
N GLN A 189 6.18 16.40 -19.39
CA GLN A 189 6.13 15.28 -18.46
C GLN A 189 7.52 14.97 -17.89
N TRP A 190 7.53 14.39 -16.70
CA TRP A 190 8.73 13.81 -16.10
C TRP A 190 8.93 12.37 -16.61
N PHE A 191 10.18 12.04 -16.91
CA PHE A 191 10.59 10.72 -17.38
C PHE A 191 11.71 10.18 -16.51
N LEU A 192 11.68 8.89 -16.27
CA LEU A 192 12.77 8.13 -15.64
C LEU A 192 13.55 7.42 -16.75
N SER A 193 14.89 7.49 -16.69
CA SER A 193 15.80 6.87 -17.66
C SER A 193 15.94 5.36 -17.43
N ILE A 194 14.82 4.63 -17.33
CA ILE A 194 14.81 3.21 -16.96
C ILE A 194 15.53 2.32 -17.97
N THR A 195 15.46 2.65 -19.27
CA THR A 195 16.12 1.88 -20.34
C THR A 195 17.63 1.88 -20.24
N LYS A 196 18.23 2.86 -19.53
CA LYS A 196 19.66 2.90 -19.26
C LYS A 196 20.15 1.65 -18.48
N TYR A 197 19.26 1.04 -17.72
CA TYR A 197 19.55 -0.12 -16.89
C TYR A 197 19.15 -1.45 -17.52
N ALA A 198 18.55 -1.44 -18.72
CA ALA A 198 18.04 -2.65 -19.36
C ALA A 198 19.11 -3.76 -19.52
N PRO A 199 20.36 -3.47 -19.97
CA PRO A 199 21.39 -4.51 -20.08
C PRO A 199 21.80 -5.10 -18.71
N GLN A 200 21.87 -4.25 -17.67
CA GLN A 200 22.23 -4.69 -16.32
C GLN A 200 21.12 -5.55 -15.70
N LEU A 201 19.85 -5.17 -15.91
CA LEU A 201 18.70 -5.94 -15.45
C LEU A 201 18.61 -7.30 -16.15
N LEU A 202 18.90 -7.34 -17.44
CA LEU A 202 18.94 -8.59 -18.19
C LEU A 202 20.04 -9.53 -17.64
N ALA A 203 21.25 -9.02 -17.46
CA ALA A 203 22.35 -9.81 -16.89
C ALA A 203 22.07 -10.29 -15.45
N ALA A 204 21.41 -9.48 -14.64
CA ALA A 204 21.08 -9.84 -13.26
C ALA A 204 20.02 -10.96 -13.15
N LEU A 205 19.32 -11.32 -14.23
CA LEU A 205 18.41 -12.47 -14.22
C LEU A 205 19.16 -13.79 -13.98
N ASP A 206 20.41 -13.88 -14.41
CA ASP A 206 21.24 -15.07 -14.23
C ASP A 206 21.63 -15.31 -12.76
N ASP A 207 21.49 -14.29 -11.90
CA ASP A 207 21.80 -14.35 -10.46
C ASP A 207 20.55 -14.64 -9.60
N LEU A 208 19.38 -14.86 -10.19
CA LEU A 208 18.11 -15.07 -9.50
C LEU A 208 17.83 -16.54 -9.17
N ASP A 209 18.72 -17.14 -8.39
CA ASP A 209 18.69 -18.57 -7.98
C ASP A 209 17.55 -18.92 -6.99
N ARG A 210 16.79 -17.92 -6.49
CA ARG A 210 15.64 -18.11 -5.59
C ARG A 210 14.28 -17.93 -6.26
N TRP A 211 14.27 -17.67 -7.54
CA TRP A 211 13.02 -17.58 -8.30
C TRP A 211 12.51 -18.99 -8.65
N PRO A 212 11.15 -19.21 -8.62
CA PRO A 212 10.56 -20.51 -8.96
C PRO A 212 10.77 -20.89 -10.43
#